data_f74205991e1f1d83ca79f166c0b04115
#
_entry.id   f74205991e1f1d83ca79f166c0b04115
#
_cell.length_a   1.000
_cell.length_b   1.000
_cell.length_c   1.000
_cell.angle_alpha   90.00
_cell.angle_beta   90.00
_cell.angle_gamma   90.00
#
_symmetry.space_group_name_H-M   'P 1'
#
loop_
_entity.id
_entity.type
_entity.pdbx_description
1 polymer ?
#
loop_
_entity_poly.entity_id
_entity_poly.type
_entity_poly.pdbx_seq_one_letter_code
_entity_poly.pdbx_strand_id
1 'polypeptide(L)'
;NSGGPGIMATDAVCEFGMQMAPISDETKAELRSFLPAAASVKNPVDMIASAPLEHYRRTVETVLADPNVDMVMVIYLPFLGLKDIDVARELMRIRADHPEKPIVGVFMTKSEFFQQLSEMKVTVPFYMYSEEAAEAFCRLNQQRLWQARPEGVVPQRPMDEDRALSIF
;
A
#
# COMPACT_ATOMS: atom_id res chain seq x y z
N ASN A 1 -0.93 4.71 13.07
CA ASN A 1 -1.17 5.24 14.42
C ASN A 1 -0.47 6.58 14.70
N SER A 2 -0.13 7.35 13.66
CA SER A 2 0.53 8.65 13.82
C SER A 2 0.21 9.59 12.65
N GLY A 3 -0.35 10.78 12.96
CA GLY A 3 -0.78 11.76 11.95
C GLY A 3 0.36 12.38 11.16
N GLY A 4 1.50 12.69 11.79
CA GLY A 4 2.67 13.27 11.13
C GLY A 4 3.21 12.40 9.98
N PRO A 5 3.60 11.15 10.24
CA PRO A 5 3.99 10.20 9.21
C PRO A 5 2.90 9.94 8.16
N GLY A 6 1.62 10.02 8.54
CA GLY A 6 0.51 9.92 7.59
C GLY A 6 0.51 11.04 6.56
N ILE A 7 0.82 12.28 6.96
CA ILE A 7 0.96 13.42 6.04
C ILE A 7 2.16 13.22 5.13
N MET A 8 3.32 12.83 5.66
CA MET A 8 4.52 12.54 4.85
C MET A 8 4.25 11.45 3.80
N ALA A 9 3.52 10.40 4.19
CA ALA A 9 3.13 9.34 3.26
C ALA A 9 2.17 9.87 2.16
N THR A 10 1.25 10.78 2.50
CA THR A 10 0.37 11.42 1.52
C THR A 10 1.17 12.22 0.50
N ASP A 11 2.13 13.02 0.96
CA ASP A 11 2.99 13.82 0.08
C ASP A 11 3.79 12.90 -0.86
N ALA A 12 4.41 11.83 -0.34
CA ALA A 12 5.13 10.86 -1.14
C ALA A 12 4.25 10.16 -2.19
N VAL A 13 3.04 9.72 -1.80
CA VAL A 13 2.08 9.09 -2.73
C VAL A 13 1.70 10.04 -3.86
N CYS A 14 1.43 11.31 -3.54
CA CYS A 14 1.09 12.34 -4.54
C CYS A 14 2.28 12.69 -5.44
N GLU A 15 3.50 12.78 -4.90
CA GLU A 15 4.73 13.05 -5.65
C GLU A 15 4.99 11.98 -6.71
N PHE A 16 4.73 10.71 -6.38
CA PHE A 16 4.82 9.60 -7.34
C PHE A 16 3.61 9.51 -8.30
N GLY A 17 2.72 10.50 -8.32
CA GLY A 17 1.61 10.60 -9.27
C GLY A 17 0.44 9.66 -8.97
N MET A 18 0.37 9.11 -7.77
CA MET A 18 -0.79 8.34 -7.31
C MET A 18 -1.80 9.26 -6.60
N GLN A 19 -2.97 8.74 -6.30
CA GLN A 19 -4.05 9.50 -5.67
C GLN A 19 -4.42 8.90 -4.33
N MET A 20 -4.73 9.77 -3.37
CA MET A 20 -5.34 9.37 -2.11
C MET A 20 -6.80 8.98 -2.35
N ALA A 21 -7.13 7.71 -2.10
CA ALA A 21 -8.49 7.21 -2.30
C ALA A 21 -9.51 8.00 -1.45
N PRO A 22 -10.63 8.46 -2.02
CA PRO A 22 -11.72 9.02 -1.24
C PRO A 22 -12.44 7.89 -0.48
N ILE A 23 -12.31 7.88 0.84
CA ILE A 23 -13.00 6.90 1.70
C ILE A 23 -14.51 7.13 1.61
N SER A 24 -15.27 6.06 1.34
CA SER A 24 -16.73 6.09 1.26
C SER A 24 -17.37 6.47 2.61
N ASP A 25 -18.60 6.94 2.58
CA ASP A 25 -19.29 7.33 3.82
C ASP A 25 -19.68 6.10 4.66
N GLU A 26 -19.92 4.97 4.02
CA GLU A 26 -20.14 3.68 4.68
C GLU A 26 -18.89 3.24 5.44
N THR A 27 -17.73 3.28 4.81
CA THR A 27 -16.43 2.98 5.45
C THR A 27 -16.14 3.92 6.61
N LYS A 28 -16.39 5.23 6.44
CA LYS A 28 -16.23 6.21 7.53
C LYS A 28 -17.15 5.91 8.70
N ALA A 29 -18.41 5.54 8.43
CA ALA A 29 -19.37 5.18 9.48
C ALA A 29 -18.92 3.94 10.25
N GLU A 30 -18.47 2.90 9.55
CA GLU A 30 -17.93 1.69 10.19
C GLU A 30 -16.68 2.00 11.02
N LEU A 31 -15.71 2.77 10.50
CA LEU A 31 -14.53 3.20 11.27
C LEU A 31 -14.93 3.98 12.54
N ARG A 32 -15.93 4.86 12.46
CA ARG A 32 -16.44 5.61 13.62
C ARG A 32 -17.11 4.71 14.68
N SER A 33 -17.62 3.55 14.31
CA SER A 33 -18.31 2.64 15.24
C SER A 33 -17.36 2.05 16.30
N PHE A 34 -16.04 1.99 16.01
CA PHE A 34 -15.08 1.37 16.91
C PHE A 34 -13.84 2.21 17.21
N LEU A 35 -13.48 3.19 16.36
CA LEU A 35 -12.36 4.08 16.64
C LEU A 35 -12.77 5.18 17.64
N PRO A 36 -11.82 5.64 18.47
CA PRO A 36 -12.10 6.71 19.41
C PRO A 36 -12.46 8.02 18.68
N ALA A 37 -13.21 8.89 19.36
CA ALA A 37 -13.67 10.17 18.79
C ALA A 37 -12.51 11.07 18.28
N ALA A 38 -11.33 10.96 18.89
CA ALA A 38 -10.13 11.69 18.50
C ALA A 38 -9.48 11.15 17.20
N ALA A 39 -9.84 9.94 16.74
CA ALA A 39 -9.33 9.38 15.50
C ALA A 39 -9.82 10.13 14.27
N SER A 40 -9.00 10.21 13.22
CA SER A 40 -9.42 10.68 11.90
C SER A 40 -9.88 9.50 11.05
N VAL A 41 -11.07 9.59 10.47
CA VAL A 41 -11.58 8.59 9.50
C VAL A 41 -11.51 9.10 8.06
N LYS A 42 -10.82 10.22 7.84
CA LYS A 42 -10.43 10.68 6.50
C LYS A 42 -9.17 9.92 6.08
N ASN A 43 -8.87 9.94 4.78
CA ASN A 43 -7.60 9.40 4.30
C ASN A 43 -6.51 10.51 4.37
N PRO A 44 -5.42 10.31 5.13
CA PRO A 44 -5.07 9.12 5.94
C PRO A 44 -6.02 8.89 7.13
N VAL A 45 -6.36 7.62 7.38
CA VAL A 45 -7.03 7.23 8.62
C VAL A 45 -6.01 7.25 9.76
N ASP A 46 -6.25 8.06 10.79
CA ASP A 46 -5.39 8.10 11.96
C ASP A 46 -6.11 7.53 13.19
N MET A 47 -5.68 6.35 13.60
CA MET A 47 -6.26 5.61 14.74
C MET A 47 -5.78 6.13 16.09
N ILE A 48 -4.93 7.17 16.11
CA ILE A 48 -4.15 7.67 17.26
C ILE A 48 -3.08 6.70 17.79
N ALA A 49 -2.12 7.24 18.57
CA ALA A 49 -0.93 6.48 19.01
C ALA A 49 -1.27 5.26 19.89
N SER A 50 -2.32 5.34 20.70
CA SER A 50 -2.73 4.28 21.63
C SER A 50 -3.57 3.16 20.99
N ALA A 51 -3.68 3.09 19.65
CA ALA A 51 -4.45 2.07 18.97
C ALA A 51 -3.97 0.65 19.33
N PRO A 52 -4.84 -0.22 19.87
CA PRO A 52 -4.50 -1.62 20.14
C PRO A 52 -4.44 -2.42 18.83
N LEU A 53 -3.89 -3.64 18.88
CA LEU A 53 -3.78 -4.54 17.72
C LEU A 53 -5.11 -4.76 17.01
N GLU A 54 -6.21 -4.87 17.76
CA GLU A 54 -7.57 -5.05 17.22
C GLU A 54 -8.00 -3.87 16.34
N HIS A 55 -7.59 -2.63 16.67
CA HIS A 55 -7.88 -1.48 15.82
C HIS A 55 -7.12 -1.55 14.50
N TYR A 56 -5.88 -2.04 14.48
CA TYR A 56 -5.15 -2.28 13.22
C TYR A 56 -5.89 -3.27 12.35
N ARG A 57 -6.28 -4.43 12.93
CA ARG A 57 -6.99 -5.46 12.21
C ARG A 57 -8.28 -4.90 11.58
N ARG A 58 -9.19 -4.39 12.40
CA ARG A 58 -10.49 -3.90 11.94
C ARG A 58 -10.37 -2.74 10.96
N THR A 59 -9.46 -1.79 11.21
CA THR A 59 -9.28 -0.64 10.32
C THR A 59 -8.76 -1.08 8.95
N VAL A 60 -7.76 -1.95 8.90
CA VAL A 60 -7.20 -2.42 7.62
C VAL A 60 -8.23 -3.24 6.84
N GLU A 61 -8.95 -4.16 7.49
CA GLU A 61 -10.04 -4.94 6.88
C GLU A 61 -11.15 -4.02 6.33
N THR A 62 -11.60 -3.03 7.13
CA THR A 62 -12.64 -2.07 6.74
C THR A 62 -12.21 -1.21 5.54
N VAL A 63 -10.96 -0.74 5.53
CA VAL A 63 -10.41 0.06 4.42
C VAL A 63 -10.20 -0.79 3.17
N LEU A 64 -9.76 -2.04 3.30
CA LEU A 64 -9.64 -2.97 2.16
C LEU A 64 -10.99 -3.27 1.51
N ALA A 65 -12.07 -3.31 2.30
CA ALA A 65 -13.42 -3.52 1.79
C ALA A 65 -13.98 -2.31 1.01
N ASP A 66 -13.39 -1.11 1.15
CA ASP A 66 -13.85 0.07 0.43
C ASP A 66 -13.60 -0.07 -1.09
N PRO A 67 -14.63 0.12 -1.94
CA PRO A 67 -14.49 -0.02 -3.39
C PRO A 67 -13.57 1.04 -4.03
N ASN A 68 -13.35 2.16 -3.35
CA ASN A 68 -12.48 3.24 -3.87
C ASN A 68 -11.00 3.00 -3.55
N VAL A 69 -10.66 1.98 -2.76
CA VAL A 69 -9.30 1.69 -2.31
C VAL A 69 -8.70 0.56 -3.15
N ASP A 70 -7.62 0.83 -3.85
CA ASP A 70 -6.87 -0.16 -4.64
C ASP A 70 -5.72 -0.78 -3.86
N MET A 71 -5.09 -0.03 -2.93
CA MET A 71 -3.89 -0.42 -2.17
C MET A 71 -3.93 0.20 -0.78
N VAL A 72 -3.33 -0.46 0.21
CA VAL A 72 -3.29 0.06 1.59
C VAL A 72 -1.86 0.13 2.11
N MET A 73 -1.44 1.32 2.55
CA MET A 73 -0.21 1.54 3.30
C MET A 73 -0.53 1.64 4.78
N VAL A 74 0.06 0.78 5.58
CA VAL A 74 -0.15 0.76 7.05
C VAL A 74 1.10 1.32 7.73
N ILE A 75 0.93 2.45 8.42
CA ILE A 75 2.01 3.14 9.11
C ILE A 75 1.97 2.78 10.60
N TYR A 76 3.09 2.28 11.09
CA TYR A 76 3.27 1.92 12.48
C TYR A 76 4.47 2.66 13.10
N LEU A 77 4.21 3.33 14.21
CA LEU A 77 5.24 3.82 15.12
C LEU A 77 5.11 3.08 16.45
N PRO A 78 6.25 2.67 17.08
CA PRO A 78 6.23 2.03 18.38
C PRO A 78 5.53 2.90 19.43
N PHE A 79 4.59 2.29 20.14
CA PHE A 79 3.92 2.87 21.30
C PHE A 79 3.85 1.86 22.43
N LEU A 80 3.69 2.34 23.66
CA LEU A 80 3.70 1.50 24.86
C LEU A 80 2.70 0.35 24.77
N GLY A 81 3.21 -0.87 24.93
CA GLY A 81 2.40 -2.11 25.04
C GLY A 81 2.09 -2.84 23.75
N LEU A 82 2.32 -2.26 22.56
CA LEU A 82 2.13 -2.92 21.28
C LEU A 82 3.49 -3.22 20.64
N LYS A 83 3.73 -4.49 20.28
CA LYS A 83 4.96 -4.91 19.62
C LYS A 83 4.80 -4.79 18.11
N ASP A 84 5.83 -4.27 17.44
CA ASP A 84 5.91 -4.16 16.00
C ASP A 84 5.71 -5.50 15.28
N ILE A 85 6.33 -6.56 15.78
CA ILE A 85 6.22 -7.90 15.19
C ILE A 85 4.78 -8.46 15.26
N ASP A 86 3.99 -8.09 16.26
CA ASP A 86 2.61 -8.55 16.38
C ASP A 86 1.71 -7.85 15.34
N VAL A 87 1.95 -6.54 15.10
CA VAL A 87 1.28 -5.80 14.03
C VAL A 87 1.68 -6.37 12.66
N ALA A 88 2.96 -6.67 12.44
CA ALA A 88 3.43 -7.25 11.19
C ALA A 88 2.78 -8.61 10.90
N ARG A 89 2.68 -9.49 11.90
CA ARG A 89 1.98 -10.79 11.77
C ARG A 89 0.52 -10.61 11.43
N GLU A 90 -0.14 -9.64 12.05
CA GLU A 90 -1.54 -9.35 11.77
C GLU A 90 -1.73 -8.87 10.32
N LEU A 91 -0.87 -7.97 9.81
CA LEU A 91 -0.91 -7.55 8.42
C LEU A 91 -0.68 -8.72 7.44
N MET A 92 0.23 -9.63 7.75
CA MET A 92 0.45 -10.84 6.95
C MET A 92 -0.77 -11.76 6.93
N ARG A 93 -1.49 -11.86 8.07
CA ARG A 93 -2.76 -12.61 8.16
C ARG A 93 -3.83 -11.98 7.30
N ILE A 94 -4.06 -10.67 7.45
CA ILE A 94 -5.03 -9.93 6.64
C ILE A 94 -4.70 -10.05 5.14
N ARG A 95 -3.42 -9.99 4.77
CA ARG A 95 -3.00 -10.15 3.37
C ARG A 95 -3.34 -11.54 2.81
N ALA A 96 -3.30 -12.58 3.63
CA ALA A 96 -3.68 -13.93 3.20
C ALA A 96 -5.19 -14.05 2.95
N ASP A 97 -6.00 -13.34 3.74
CA ASP A 97 -7.45 -13.31 3.61
C ASP A 97 -7.93 -12.37 2.48
N HIS A 98 -7.12 -11.36 2.12
CA HIS A 98 -7.41 -10.34 1.08
C HIS A 98 -6.31 -10.28 0.02
N PRO A 99 -6.15 -11.34 -0.82
CA PRO A 99 -5.06 -11.40 -1.80
C PRO A 99 -5.22 -10.46 -3.00
N GLU A 100 -6.38 -9.83 -3.19
CA GLU A 100 -6.70 -8.99 -4.35
C GLU A 100 -6.14 -7.58 -4.25
N LYS A 101 -5.97 -7.04 -3.03
CA LYS A 101 -5.48 -5.67 -2.84
C LYS A 101 -4.13 -5.65 -2.14
N PRO A 102 -3.11 -5.01 -2.72
CA PRO A 102 -1.78 -4.90 -2.11
C PRO A 102 -1.79 -4.18 -0.77
N ILE A 103 -1.05 -4.72 0.20
CA ILE A 103 -0.77 -4.10 1.50
C ILE A 103 0.73 -3.92 1.62
N VAL A 104 1.17 -2.77 2.11
CA VAL A 104 2.56 -2.55 2.55
C VAL A 104 2.58 -2.01 3.98
N GLY A 105 3.60 -2.37 4.75
CA GLY A 105 3.86 -1.81 6.06
C GLY A 105 4.96 -0.75 6.01
N VAL A 106 4.74 0.39 6.65
CA VAL A 106 5.78 1.39 6.93
C VAL A 106 6.01 1.40 8.44
N PHE A 107 7.12 0.83 8.87
CA PHE A 107 7.40 0.59 10.28
C PHE A 107 8.62 1.42 10.69
N MET A 108 8.38 2.60 11.24
CA MET A 108 9.41 3.50 11.75
C MET A 108 9.87 3.01 13.12
N THR A 109 10.59 1.88 13.14
CA THR A 109 11.01 1.17 14.32
C THR A 109 12.50 0.82 14.26
N LYS A 110 12.97 0.03 15.22
CA LYS A 110 14.39 -0.35 15.33
C LYS A 110 14.80 -1.40 14.30
N SER A 111 16.09 -1.46 13.99
CA SER A 111 16.66 -2.44 13.04
C SER A 111 16.42 -3.91 13.43
N GLU A 112 16.28 -4.20 14.72
CA GLU A 112 16.00 -5.54 15.23
C GLU A 112 14.67 -6.10 14.72
N PHE A 113 13.69 -5.26 14.45
CA PHE A 113 12.45 -5.66 13.81
C PHE A 113 12.71 -6.24 12.41
N PHE A 114 13.50 -5.57 11.59
CA PHE A 114 13.83 -6.04 10.24
C PHE A 114 14.68 -7.29 10.24
N GLN A 115 15.53 -7.48 11.26
CA GLN A 115 16.24 -8.73 11.46
C GLN A 115 15.27 -9.89 11.77
N GLN A 116 14.32 -9.69 12.67
CA GLN A 116 13.29 -10.69 12.98
C GLN A 116 12.44 -11.04 11.73
N LEU A 117 12.09 -10.04 10.90
CA LEU A 117 11.38 -10.29 9.65
C LEU A 117 12.18 -11.18 8.69
N SER A 118 13.51 -11.01 8.60
CA SER A 118 14.36 -11.81 7.72
C SER A 118 14.37 -13.31 8.05
N GLU A 119 14.03 -13.65 9.29
CA GLU A 119 13.91 -15.04 9.77
C GLU A 119 12.51 -15.64 9.54
N MET A 120 11.57 -14.86 8.99
CA MET A 120 10.19 -15.24 8.79
C MET A 120 9.84 -15.37 7.30
N LYS A 121 8.80 -16.17 7.00
CA LYS A 121 8.16 -16.13 5.67
C LYS A 121 7.28 -14.87 5.57
N VAL A 122 7.84 -13.81 5.02
CA VAL A 122 7.16 -12.51 4.89
C VAL A 122 6.31 -12.49 3.62
N THR A 123 5.03 -12.11 3.75
CA THR A 123 4.06 -12.00 2.65
C THR A 123 3.58 -10.57 2.40
N VAL A 124 3.96 -9.62 3.27
CA VAL A 124 3.71 -8.19 3.16
C VAL A 124 5.07 -7.48 3.11
N PRO A 125 5.35 -6.62 2.13
CA PRO A 125 6.57 -5.81 2.13
C PRO A 125 6.55 -4.81 3.29
N PHE A 126 7.70 -4.67 3.97
CA PHE A 126 7.88 -3.70 5.05
C PHE A 126 9.02 -2.74 4.73
N TYR A 127 8.77 -1.46 4.91
CA TYR A 127 9.71 -0.37 4.68
C TYR A 127 9.90 0.44 5.96
N MET A 128 11.03 1.12 6.08
CA MET A 128 11.27 2.03 7.20
C MET A 128 10.63 3.40 6.95
N TYR A 129 10.58 3.84 5.69
CA TYR A 129 10.07 5.15 5.29
C TYR A 129 8.96 5.06 4.26
N SER A 130 8.09 6.07 4.27
CA SER A 130 6.90 6.12 3.39
C SER A 130 7.26 6.32 1.92
N GLU A 131 8.36 6.99 1.63
CA GLU A 131 8.83 7.29 0.29
C GLU A 131 9.15 6.00 -0.48
N GLU A 132 9.86 5.07 0.17
CA GLU A 132 10.20 3.76 -0.42
C GLU A 132 8.92 2.92 -0.69
N ALA A 133 7.98 2.95 0.24
CA ALA A 133 6.70 2.26 0.10
C ALA A 133 5.83 2.89 -1.01
N ALA A 134 5.81 4.22 -1.11
CA ALA A 134 5.09 4.94 -2.16
C ALA A 134 5.69 4.66 -3.53
N GLU A 135 7.03 4.64 -3.66
CA GLU A 135 7.70 4.24 -4.91
C GLU A 135 7.32 2.81 -5.31
N ALA A 136 7.33 1.87 -4.38
CA ALA A 136 6.93 0.49 -4.64
C ALA A 136 5.50 0.39 -5.17
N PHE A 137 4.55 1.10 -4.58
CA PHE A 137 3.17 1.18 -5.06
C PHE A 137 3.08 1.80 -6.46
N CYS A 138 3.82 2.87 -6.72
CA CYS A 138 3.89 3.49 -8.04
C CYS A 138 4.37 2.49 -9.11
N ARG A 139 5.45 1.77 -8.84
CA ARG A 139 5.99 0.73 -9.74
C ARG A 139 4.98 -0.39 -10.00
N LEU A 140 4.31 -0.86 -8.95
CA LEU A 140 3.26 -1.87 -9.07
C LEU A 140 2.10 -1.38 -9.95
N ASN A 141 1.64 -0.15 -9.76
CA ASN A 141 0.59 0.45 -10.58
C ASN A 141 1.03 0.66 -12.04
N GLN A 142 2.27 1.10 -12.28
CA GLN A 142 2.84 1.21 -13.63
C GLN A 142 2.86 -0.14 -14.35
N GLN A 143 3.26 -1.21 -13.64
CA GLN A 143 3.24 -2.57 -14.19
C GLN A 143 1.81 -3.02 -14.55
N ARG A 144 0.84 -2.76 -13.67
CA ARG A 144 -0.58 -3.06 -13.93
C ARG A 144 -1.09 -2.33 -15.18
N LEU A 145 -0.80 -1.03 -15.28
CA LEU A 145 -1.19 -0.22 -16.44
C LEU A 145 -0.52 -0.71 -17.72
N TRP A 146 0.75 -1.13 -17.65
CA TRP A 146 1.46 -1.69 -18.78
C TRP A 146 0.85 -3.01 -19.24
N GLN A 147 0.52 -3.92 -18.33
CA GLN A 147 -0.14 -5.19 -18.63
C GLN A 147 -1.55 -5.03 -19.20
N ALA A 148 -2.26 -3.97 -18.81
CA ALA A 148 -3.60 -3.65 -19.31
C ALA A 148 -3.59 -2.98 -20.70
N ARG A 149 -2.43 -2.68 -21.28
CA ARG A 149 -2.35 -2.09 -22.63
C ARG A 149 -2.81 -3.11 -23.66
N PRO A 150 -3.59 -2.69 -24.66
CA PRO A 150 -3.93 -3.56 -25.78
C PRO A 150 -2.65 -3.97 -26.53
N GLU A 151 -2.64 -5.20 -27.01
CA GLU A 151 -1.55 -5.65 -27.88
C GLU A 151 -1.45 -4.74 -29.10
N GLY A 152 -0.24 -4.25 -29.35
CA GLY A 152 0.01 -3.42 -30.53
C GLY A 152 -0.07 -4.25 -31.83
N VAL A 153 -0.57 -3.65 -32.87
CA VAL A 153 -0.50 -4.25 -34.21
C VAL A 153 0.84 -3.89 -34.83
N VAL A 154 1.61 -4.88 -35.20
CA VAL A 154 2.84 -4.66 -35.96
C VAL A 154 2.45 -4.18 -37.35
N PRO A 155 2.75 -2.93 -37.74
CA PRO A 155 2.40 -2.44 -39.05
C PRO A 155 3.16 -3.25 -40.12
N GLN A 156 2.45 -3.94 -40.98
CA GLN A 156 3.05 -4.55 -42.18
C GLN A 156 3.40 -3.40 -43.13
N ARG A 157 4.69 -3.07 -43.23
CA ARG A 157 5.18 -2.15 -44.24
C ARG A 157 5.53 -2.98 -45.47
N PRO A 158 5.01 -2.64 -46.68
CA PRO A 158 5.48 -3.25 -47.88
C PRO A 158 6.98 -3.01 -48.01
N MET A 159 7.75 -4.08 -48.02
CA MET A 159 9.18 -4.03 -48.20
C MET A 159 9.47 -4.30 -49.69
N ASP A 160 10.20 -3.39 -50.27
CA ASP A 160 10.73 -3.59 -51.65
C ASP A 160 11.96 -4.51 -51.52
N GLU A 161 11.71 -5.83 -51.65
CA GLU A 161 12.76 -6.87 -51.46
C GLU A 161 13.85 -6.73 -52.52
N ASP A 162 13.50 -6.37 -53.77
CA ASP A 162 14.46 -6.22 -54.89
C ASP A 162 15.41 -5.05 -54.60
N ARG A 163 14.87 -3.94 -54.06
CA ARG A 163 15.66 -2.79 -53.68
C ARG A 163 16.54 -3.09 -52.42
N ALA A 164 16.05 -3.86 -51.48
CA ALA A 164 16.83 -4.25 -50.28
C ALA A 164 18.00 -5.18 -50.71
N LEU A 165 17.78 -6.13 -51.59
CA LEU A 165 18.81 -7.04 -52.09
C LEU A 165 19.83 -6.34 -53.00
N SER A 166 19.49 -5.20 -53.63
CA SER A 166 20.46 -4.42 -54.44
C SER A 166 21.45 -3.60 -53.65
N ILE A 167 21.33 -3.54 -52.32
CA ILE A 167 22.21 -2.80 -51.41
C ILE A 167 23.41 -3.66 -50.95
N PHE A 168 23.31 -4.98 -51.12
CA PHE A 168 24.36 -5.96 -50.81
C PHE A 168 24.97 -6.50 -52.12
#